data_9f97d979ac718a8c236415794d956081
#
_entry.id   9f97d979ac718a8c236415794d956081
#
_cell.length_a   1.000
_cell.length_b   1.000
_cell.length_c   1.000
_cell.angle_alpha   90.00
_cell.angle_beta   90.00
_cell.angle_gamma   90.00
#
_symmetry.space_group_name_H-M   'P 1'
#
loop_
_entity.id
_entity.type
_entity.pdbx_description
1 polymer ?
#
loop_
_entity_poly.entity_id
_entity_poly.type
_entity_poly.pdbx_seq_one_letter_code
_entity_poly.pdbx_strand_id
1 'polypeptide(L)'
;MSQLPTEDQNAPTATLTSHAMLVPWGLFAQHIGLVETLEGVSIPQRRREYTPQTKVIEFLVSILAGCAYLQDISRGPHPLDQDLAVAQAWKQEGWADYSGVSRTLKACTEETVTSVKEALEIVSRPFIEREVMLALLDRGVLVYDGDLTGRPVSSTSTTYPGAAFGWMSDAVQLGYQAALVSLHSPTYGRLWLSVEQHPGDTVSSSQAEALVQAAEARTGARPWRRTDLLAERITQHRALLQEAEVKQASAQARLKETRHRLAQVEQERQMWAQDVAELEVMYRARNRPERPHSRLAQARRRLAVRERRLSRRQKDLERAQRWLERRQQKVADQQAELEQLQQRLDQFIEDNHTNPWPIRAIFRLDGGFGNGPNVALLIEMGYEVYSKATNANLIQDLRRRVLPATPWVRVGKNAEMIAWEGETITNCPYPLDVALERFQTGDKERHGVLLHYGEERVTANQAGWFTFYNGRQTIEAGVKEGKNVFQ
;
A
#
# COMPACT_ATOMS: atom_id res chain seq x y z
N MET A 1 -48.31 27.55 -62.39
CA MET A 1 -48.47 26.68 -61.20
C MET A 1 -47.32 25.68 -61.21
N SER A 2 -46.27 25.97 -60.50
CA SER A 2 -45.14 25.05 -60.34
C SER A 2 -45.45 24.07 -59.18
N GLN A 3 -45.49 22.78 -59.51
CA GLN A 3 -45.62 21.71 -58.55
C GLN A 3 -44.36 21.69 -57.67
N LEU A 4 -44.56 21.81 -56.37
CA LEU A 4 -43.53 21.53 -55.35
C LEU A 4 -43.13 20.07 -55.50
N PRO A 5 -41.83 19.73 -55.34
CA PRO A 5 -41.38 18.34 -55.35
C PRO A 5 -42.01 17.60 -54.18
N THR A 6 -42.61 16.45 -54.48
CA THR A 6 -43.08 15.49 -53.47
C THR A 6 -41.92 15.08 -52.54
N GLU A 7 -42.08 15.26 -51.24
CA GLU A 7 -41.15 14.73 -50.20
C GLU A 7 -40.87 13.25 -50.48
N ASP A 8 -39.59 12.97 -50.55
CA ASP A 8 -39.07 11.61 -50.71
C ASP A 8 -39.37 10.83 -49.42
N GLN A 9 -40.43 10.00 -49.47
CA GLN A 9 -40.90 9.22 -48.32
C GLN A 9 -39.89 8.17 -47.82
N ASN A 10 -38.68 8.11 -48.39
CA ASN A 10 -37.57 7.21 -48.04
C ASN A 10 -36.37 7.92 -47.41
N ALA A 11 -36.47 9.20 -47.07
CA ALA A 11 -35.41 9.81 -46.27
C ALA A 11 -35.33 9.12 -44.89
N PRO A 12 -34.17 8.64 -44.44
CA PRO A 12 -34.04 8.03 -43.13
C PRO A 12 -34.47 9.06 -42.08
N THR A 13 -35.45 8.68 -41.27
CA THR A 13 -35.95 9.52 -40.18
C THR A 13 -34.76 9.86 -39.26
N ALA A 14 -34.35 11.11 -39.27
CA ALA A 14 -33.23 11.55 -38.42
C ALA A 14 -33.61 11.33 -36.95
N THR A 15 -32.87 10.48 -36.26
CA THR A 15 -33.05 10.23 -34.82
C THR A 15 -32.31 11.33 -34.06
N LEU A 16 -33.03 12.12 -33.26
CA LEU A 16 -32.44 13.17 -32.45
C LEU A 16 -31.88 12.62 -31.16
N THR A 17 -30.78 13.19 -30.68
CA THR A 17 -30.16 12.85 -29.39
C THR A 17 -29.82 14.11 -28.61
N SER A 18 -30.01 14.05 -27.31
CA SER A 18 -29.51 15.05 -26.36
C SER A 18 -28.04 14.78 -25.94
N HIS A 19 -27.51 13.62 -26.28
CA HIS A 19 -26.17 13.15 -25.91
C HIS A 19 -25.29 12.98 -27.16
N ALA A 20 -25.15 14.00 -27.96
CA ALA A 20 -24.51 13.95 -29.29
C ALA A 20 -23.08 13.32 -29.22
N MET A 21 -22.29 13.58 -28.19
CA MET A 21 -20.95 13.02 -28.06
C MET A 21 -20.93 11.51 -27.80
N LEU A 22 -22.00 10.93 -27.27
CA LEU A 22 -22.06 9.47 -27.03
C LEU A 22 -22.22 8.68 -28.34
N VAL A 23 -22.67 9.32 -29.42
CA VAL A 23 -22.78 8.68 -30.73
C VAL A 23 -21.39 8.33 -31.30
N PRO A 24 -20.46 9.29 -31.52
CA PRO A 24 -19.11 8.95 -32.00
C PRO A 24 -18.34 8.04 -30.98
N TRP A 25 -18.59 8.16 -29.70
CA TRP A 25 -17.99 7.25 -28.72
C TRP A 25 -18.52 5.81 -28.84
N GLY A 26 -19.83 5.63 -29.15
CA GLY A 26 -20.40 4.32 -29.41
C GLY A 26 -19.81 3.67 -30.65
N LEU A 27 -19.65 4.43 -31.74
CA LEU A 27 -19.00 3.97 -32.97
C LEU A 27 -17.51 3.60 -32.69
N PHE A 28 -16.82 4.40 -31.90
CA PHE A 28 -15.46 4.11 -31.50
C PHE A 28 -15.39 2.84 -30.61
N ALA A 29 -16.31 2.70 -29.66
CA ALA A 29 -16.39 1.51 -28.79
C ALA A 29 -16.63 0.21 -29.61
N GLN A 30 -17.46 0.29 -30.66
CA GLN A 30 -17.62 -0.81 -31.61
C GLN A 30 -16.32 -1.09 -32.37
N HIS A 31 -15.67 -0.05 -32.89
CA HIS A 31 -14.44 -0.16 -33.67
C HIS A 31 -13.30 -0.84 -32.89
N ILE A 32 -13.16 -0.55 -31.59
CA ILE A 32 -12.14 -1.17 -30.72
C ILE A 32 -12.59 -2.52 -30.12
N GLY A 33 -13.77 -3.01 -30.46
CA GLY A 33 -14.30 -4.29 -29.97
C GLY A 33 -14.83 -4.27 -28.53
N LEU A 34 -14.99 -3.08 -27.91
CA LEU A 34 -15.45 -2.97 -26.51
C LEU A 34 -16.86 -3.52 -26.33
N VAL A 35 -17.78 -3.16 -27.23
CA VAL A 35 -19.18 -3.59 -27.16
C VAL A 35 -19.26 -5.10 -27.27
N GLU A 36 -18.62 -5.69 -28.28
CA GLU A 36 -18.62 -7.13 -28.53
C GLU A 36 -18.00 -7.92 -27.34
N THR A 37 -16.91 -7.41 -26.79
CA THR A 37 -16.25 -8.05 -25.64
C THR A 37 -17.12 -8.02 -24.38
N LEU A 38 -17.83 -6.90 -24.11
CA LEU A 38 -18.79 -6.80 -23.02
C LEU A 38 -20.02 -7.65 -23.22
N GLU A 39 -20.51 -7.83 -24.46
CA GLU A 39 -21.61 -8.75 -24.79
C GLU A 39 -21.26 -10.21 -24.49
N GLY A 40 -19.97 -10.57 -24.51
CA GLY A 40 -19.46 -11.89 -24.16
C GLY A 40 -19.43 -12.18 -22.65
N VAL A 41 -19.58 -11.18 -21.78
CA VAL A 41 -19.51 -11.36 -20.31
C VAL A 41 -20.71 -12.13 -19.79
N SER A 42 -20.46 -13.19 -19.01
CA SER A 42 -21.52 -13.97 -18.37
C SER A 42 -22.04 -13.27 -17.11
N ILE A 43 -23.33 -13.00 -17.06
CA ILE A 43 -24.01 -12.37 -15.92
C ILE A 43 -25.16 -13.29 -15.48
N PRO A 44 -25.25 -13.69 -14.19
CA PRO A 44 -26.22 -14.66 -13.70
C PRO A 44 -27.63 -14.03 -13.54
N GLN A 45 -28.18 -13.51 -14.61
CA GLN A 45 -29.51 -12.90 -14.65
C GLN A 45 -30.27 -13.34 -15.90
N ARG A 46 -31.56 -13.64 -15.75
CA ARG A 46 -32.41 -13.95 -16.90
C ARG A 46 -32.66 -12.71 -17.77
N ARG A 47 -32.59 -12.88 -19.10
CA ARG A 47 -33.06 -11.88 -20.04
C ARG A 47 -34.54 -11.57 -19.78
N ARG A 48 -34.86 -10.28 -19.76
CA ARG A 48 -36.23 -9.76 -19.85
C ARG A 48 -36.36 -9.03 -21.17
N GLU A 49 -36.73 -7.75 -21.13
CA GLU A 49 -36.80 -6.90 -22.32
C GLU A 49 -35.40 -6.73 -22.96
N TYR A 50 -34.40 -6.36 -22.15
CA TYR A 50 -33.01 -6.22 -22.58
C TYR A 50 -32.12 -7.26 -21.89
N THR A 51 -30.98 -7.58 -22.53
CA THR A 51 -30.00 -8.50 -21.95
C THR A 51 -29.32 -7.90 -20.71
N PRO A 52 -28.77 -8.70 -19.79
CA PRO A 52 -27.95 -8.17 -18.72
C PRO A 52 -26.74 -7.39 -19.23
N GLN A 53 -26.13 -7.82 -20.33
CA GLN A 53 -24.98 -7.17 -20.97
C GLN A 53 -25.33 -5.78 -21.49
N THR A 54 -26.48 -5.63 -22.17
CA THR A 54 -27.01 -4.31 -22.59
C THR A 54 -27.04 -3.33 -21.40
N LYS A 55 -27.51 -3.80 -20.22
CA LYS A 55 -27.62 -2.96 -19.02
C LYS A 55 -26.28 -2.60 -18.41
N VAL A 56 -25.25 -3.46 -18.53
CA VAL A 56 -23.87 -3.14 -18.13
C VAL A 56 -23.26 -2.11 -19.09
N ILE A 57 -23.51 -2.25 -20.39
CA ILE A 57 -23.10 -1.25 -21.40
C ILE A 57 -23.82 0.07 -21.12
N GLU A 58 -25.14 0.05 -20.87
CA GLU A 58 -25.91 1.23 -20.49
C GLU A 58 -25.36 1.92 -19.24
N PHE A 59 -24.97 1.15 -18.22
CA PHE A 59 -24.31 1.69 -17.04
C PHE A 59 -23.01 2.43 -17.40
N LEU A 60 -22.16 1.86 -18.26
CA LEU A 60 -20.97 2.53 -18.76
C LEU A 60 -21.35 3.82 -19.51
N VAL A 61 -22.34 3.75 -20.40
CA VAL A 61 -22.81 4.90 -21.19
C VAL A 61 -23.39 5.99 -20.29
N SER A 62 -24.11 5.61 -19.22
CA SER A 62 -24.66 6.57 -18.25
C SER A 62 -23.58 7.37 -17.52
N ILE A 63 -22.46 6.71 -17.19
CA ILE A 63 -21.28 7.38 -16.63
C ILE A 63 -20.71 8.41 -17.64
N LEU A 64 -20.56 8.00 -18.88
CA LEU A 64 -20.07 8.89 -19.96
C LEU A 64 -21.05 10.02 -20.29
N ALA A 65 -22.36 9.82 -20.05
CA ALA A 65 -23.39 10.84 -20.12
C ALA A 65 -23.34 11.87 -18.98
N GLY A 66 -22.53 11.61 -17.94
CA GLY A 66 -22.44 12.46 -16.76
C GLY A 66 -23.58 12.27 -15.76
N CYS A 67 -24.26 11.11 -15.75
CA CYS A 67 -25.24 10.77 -14.74
C CYS A 67 -24.55 10.69 -13.37
N ALA A 68 -24.96 11.54 -12.42
CA ALA A 68 -24.42 11.51 -11.06
C ALA A 68 -24.99 10.34 -10.22
N TYR A 69 -26.20 9.95 -10.52
CA TYR A 69 -26.92 8.86 -9.86
C TYR A 69 -27.55 7.92 -10.90
N LEU A 70 -27.68 6.66 -10.53
CA LEU A 70 -28.29 5.66 -11.41
C LEU A 70 -29.70 6.04 -11.85
N GLN A 71 -30.48 6.73 -10.99
CA GLN A 71 -31.81 7.21 -11.33
C GLN A 71 -31.84 8.25 -12.46
N ASP A 72 -30.73 8.93 -12.72
CA ASP A 72 -30.63 9.97 -13.75
C ASP A 72 -30.76 9.37 -15.15
N ILE A 73 -30.50 8.06 -15.30
CA ILE A 73 -30.73 7.31 -16.55
C ILE A 73 -32.17 7.53 -17.06
N SER A 74 -33.17 7.51 -16.14
CA SER A 74 -34.58 7.61 -16.49
C SER A 74 -35.25 8.91 -16.03
N ARG A 75 -34.65 9.61 -15.04
CA ARG A 75 -35.29 10.77 -14.38
C ARG A 75 -34.51 12.08 -14.54
N GLY A 76 -33.39 12.05 -15.25
CA GLY A 76 -32.63 13.23 -15.59
C GLY A 76 -33.36 14.16 -16.56
N PRO A 77 -32.86 15.37 -16.79
CA PRO A 77 -33.43 16.31 -17.78
C PRO A 77 -33.35 15.79 -19.21
N HIS A 78 -32.43 14.86 -19.46
CA HIS A 78 -32.20 14.16 -20.73
C HIS A 78 -32.11 12.65 -20.47
N PRO A 79 -33.23 11.94 -20.34
CA PRO A 79 -33.27 10.52 -20.02
C PRO A 79 -32.54 9.67 -21.06
N LEU A 80 -31.50 8.94 -20.61
CA LEU A 80 -30.71 8.10 -21.50
C LEU A 80 -31.51 6.88 -21.99
N ASP A 81 -32.39 6.33 -21.15
CA ASP A 81 -33.24 5.16 -21.45
C ASP A 81 -34.20 5.42 -22.66
N GLN A 82 -34.41 6.65 -23.05
CA GLN A 82 -35.23 7.06 -24.19
C GLN A 82 -34.41 7.42 -25.44
N ASP A 83 -33.07 7.44 -25.32
CA ASP A 83 -32.18 7.89 -26.42
C ASP A 83 -31.81 6.73 -27.34
N LEU A 84 -32.66 6.50 -28.36
CA LEU A 84 -32.45 5.45 -29.34
C LEU A 84 -31.25 5.70 -30.27
N ALA A 85 -30.89 6.97 -30.53
CA ALA A 85 -29.73 7.28 -31.37
C ALA A 85 -28.43 6.82 -30.68
N VAL A 86 -28.31 7.06 -29.38
CA VAL A 86 -27.20 6.56 -28.62
C VAL A 86 -27.22 5.04 -28.53
N ALA A 87 -28.38 4.43 -28.27
CA ALA A 87 -28.49 2.96 -28.22
C ALA A 87 -27.97 2.31 -29.50
N GLN A 88 -28.45 2.79 -30.66
CA GLN A 88 -28.02 2.28 -31.95
C GLN A 88 -26.52 2.49 -32.22
N ALA A 89 -25.96 3.64 -31.82
CA ALA A 89 -24.53 3.91 -31.94
C ALA A 89 -23.67 2.96 -31.05
N TRP A 90 -24.24 2.42 -29.99
CA TRP A 90 -23.63 1.38 -29.13
C TRP A 90 -24.08 -0.04 -29.49
N LYS A 91 -24.66 -0.23 -30.67
CA LYS A 91 -25.15 -1.54 -31.20
C LYS A 91 -26.19 -2.19 -30.29
N GLN A 92 -26.99 -1.39 -29.59
CA GLN A 92 -28.07 -1.86 -28.73
C GLN A 92 -29.44 -1.58 -29.35
N GLU A 93 -30.41 -2.46 -29.12
CA GLU A 93 -31.80 -2.28 -29.59
C GLU A 93 -32.52 -1.14 -28.84
N GLY A 94 -32.06 -0.83 -27.63
CA GLY A 94 -32.58 0.18 -26.73
C GLY A 94 -31.97 0.04 -25.35
N TRP A 95 -32.44 0.83 -24.41
CA TRP A 95 -31.95 0.93 -23.07
C TRP A 95 -33.00 0.50 -22.03
N ALA A 96 -32.57 0.06 -20.87
CA ALA A 96 -33.45 -0.30 -19.76
C ALA A 96 -33.72 0.93 -18.87
N ASP A 97 -34.73 0.88 -18.04
CA ASP A 97 -34.89 1.83 -16.96
C ASP A 97 -33.79 1.66 -15.88
N TYR A 98 -33.53 2.72 -15.12
CA TYR A 98 -32.52 2.69 -14.06
C TYR A 98 -32.69 1.53 -13.06
N SER A 99 -33.94 1.07 -12.81
CA SER A 99 -34.22 -0.04 -11.91
C SER A 99 -33.80 -1.38 -12.52
N GLY A 100 -33.88 -1.52 -13.84
CA GLY A 100 -33.34 -2.63 -14.61
C GLY A 100 -31.83 -2.72 -14.51
N VAL A 101 -31.13 -1.60 -14.72
CA VAL A 101 -29.68 -1.51 -14.55
C VAL A 101 -29.28 -1.84 -13.11
N SER A 102 -29.94 -1.24 -12.10
CA SER A 102 -29.66 -1.51 -10.68
C SER A 102 -29.79 -2.98 -10.31
N ARG A 103 -30.83 -3.65 -10.80
CA ARG A 103 -31.01 -5.10 -10.57
C ARG A 103 -29.90 -5.94 -11.20
N THR A 104 -29.41 -5.54 -12.36
CA THR A 104 -28.30 -6.23 -13.04
C THR A 104 -26.99 -6.05 -12.27
N LEU A 105 -26.66 -4.83 -11.86
CA LEU A 105 -25.46 -4.58 -11.05
C LEU A 105 -25.49 -5.36 -9.72
N LYS A 106 -26.65 -5.46 -9.07
CA LYS A 106 -26.82 -6.28 -7.86
C LYS A 106 -26.72 -7.79 -8.08
N ALA A 107 -26.93 -8.25 -9.30
CA ALA A 107 -26.80 -9.66 -9.67
C ALA A 107 -25.37 -10.04 -10.09
N CYS A 108 -24.47 -9.06 -10.29
CA CYS A 108 -23.07 -9.31 -10.60
C CYS A 108 -22.38 -10.01 -9.42
N THR A 109 -21.67 -11.08 -9.72
CA THR A 109 -20.80 -11.82 -8.79
C THR A 109 -19.38 -11.36 -8.94
N GLU A 110 -18.48 -11.82 -8.06
CA GLU A 110 -17.02 -11.59 -8.20
C GLU A 110 -16.50 -12.13 -9.55
N GLU A 111 -17.01 -13.28 -10.01
CA GLU A 111 -16.69 -13.85 -11.31
C GLU A 111 -17.13 -12.90 -12.46
N THR A 112 -18.33 -12.31 -12.36
CA THR A 112 -18.79 -11.31 -13.33
C THR A 112 -17.86 -10.08 -13.36
N VAL A 113 -17.46 -9.57 -12.19
CA VAL A 113 -16.54 -8.42 -12.09
C VAL A 113 -15.18 -8.78 -12.69
N THR A 114 -14.68 -9.99 -12.42
CA THR A 114 -13.43 -10.48 -13.02
C THR A 114 -13.54 -10.54 -14.54
N SER A 115 -14.62 -11.09 -15.08
CA SER A 115 -14.84 -11.17 -16.52
C SER A 115 -14.97 -9.77 -17.19
N VAL A 116 -15.57 -8.80 -16.52
CA VAL A 116 -15.57 -7.40 -16.99
C VAL A 116 -14.16 -6.82 -16.98
N LYS A 117 -13.38 -7.05 -15.93
CA LYS A 117 -11.95 -6.66 -15.90
C LYS A 117 -11.17 -7.25 -17.07
N GLU A 118 -11.29 -8.54 -17.31
CA GLU A 118 -10.65 -9.23 -18.43
C GLU A 118 -11.07 -8.65 -19.78
N ALA A 119 -12.37 -8.36 -19.96
CA ALA A 119 -12.89 -7.72 -21.17
C ALA A 119 -12.23 -6.35 -21.41
N LEU A 120 -12.14 -5.51 -20.37
CA LEU A 120 -11.46 -4.22 -20.44
C LEU A 120 -9.94 -4.36 -20.70
N GLU A 121 -9.33 -5.41 -20.16
CA GLU A 121 -7.92 -5.72 -20.40
C GLU A 121 -7.64 -6.09 -21.84
N ILE A 122 -8.48 -6.94 -22.45
CA ILE A 122 -8.36 -7.33 -23.85
C ILE A 122 -8.43 -6.09 -24.75
N VAL A 123 -9.41 -5.23 -24.52
CA VAL A 123 -9.63 -4.02 -25.34
C VAL A 123 -8.53 -2.98 -25.16
N SER A 124 -8.01 -2.79 -23.94
CA SER A 124 -7.00 -1.78 -23.66
C SER A 124 -5.57 -2.22 -24.00
N ARG A 125 -5.30 -3.52 -24.12
CA ARG A 125 -3.98 -4.08 -24.36
C ARG A 125 -3.25 -3.48 -25.55
N PRO A 126 -3.84 -3.36 -26.78
CA PRO A 126 -3.13 -2.79 -27.94
C PRO A 126 -2.69 -1.34 -27.72
N PHE A 127 -3.50 -0.57 -26.98
CA PHE A 127 -3.17 0.82 -26.65
C PHE A 127 -1.99 0.87 -25.65
N ILE A 128 -2.01 0.02 -24.62
CA ILE A 128 -0.94 -0.05 -23.63
C ILE A 128 0.37 -0.49 -24.30
N GLU A 129 0.37 -1.55 -25.09
CA GLU A 129 1.55 -2.05 -25.81
C GLU A 129 2.15 -0.97 -26.73
N ARG A 130 1.32 -0.26 -27.45
CA ARG A 130 1.75 0.87 -28.28
C ARG A 130 2.42 1.97 -27.46
N GLU A 131 1.79 2.40 -26.37
CA GLU A 131 2.32 3.48 -25.54
C GLU A 131 3.59 3.08 -24.78
N VAL A 132 3.70 1.83 -24.38
CA VAL A 132 4.95 1.25 -23.83
C VAL A 132 6.07 1.37 -24.86
N MET A 133 5.83 0.94 -26.10
CA MET A 133 6.81 1.06 -27.17
C MET A 133 7.18 2.52 -27.46
N LEU A 134 6.21 3.41 -27.54
CA LEU A 134 6.46 4.84 -27.79
C LEU A 134 7.25 5.48 -26.65
N ALA A 135 6.95 5.17 -25.39
CA ALA A 135 7.68 5.69 -24.24
C ALA A 135 9.13 5.21 -24.22
N LEU A 136 9.38 3.94 -24.54
CA LEU A 136 10.71 3.39 -24.65
C LEU A 136 11.52 3.98 -25.82
N LEU A 137 10.86 4.26 -26.95
CA LEU A 137 11.50 4.91 -28.11
C LEU A 137 11.81 6.40 -27.83
N ASP A 138 10.93 7.11 -27.10
CA ASP A 138 11.08 8.53 -26.80
C ASP A 138 12.12 8.79 -25.71
N ARG A 139 12.06 8.02 -24.60
CA ARG A 139 12.83 8.29 -23.39
C ARG A 139 13.72 7.16 -22.93
N GLY A 140 13.61 5.96 -23.50
CA GLY A 140 14.31 4.77 -23.05
C GLY A 140 13.89 4.27 -21.67
N VAL A 141 12.80 4.81 -21.10
CA VAL A 141 12.37 4.52 -19.73
C VAL A 141 10.84 4.57 -19.62
N LEU A 142 10.26 3.65 -18.86
CA LEU A 142 8.85 3.72 -18.47
C LEU A 142 8.72 4.46 -17.13
N VAL A 143 7.74 5.34 -17.03
CA VAL A 143 7.43 6.09 -15.79
C VAL A 143 6.05 5.70 -15.30
N TYR A 144 6.02 5.11 -14.12
CA TYR A 144 4.79 4.71 -13.44
C TYR A 144 4.47 5.65 -12.30
N ASP A 145 3.18 5.92 -12.10
CA ASP A 145 2.66 6.63 -10.94
C ASP A 145 1.73 5.72 -10.15
N GLY A 146 2.01 5.56 -8.85
CA GLY A 146 1.16 4.83 -7.92
C GLY A 146 0.49 5.77 -6.92
N ASP A 147 -0.77 5.49 -6.59
CA ASP A 147 -1.55 6.26 -5.63
C ASP A 147 -2.57 5.37 -4.88
N LEU A 148 -2.96 5.83 -3.68
CA LEU A 148 -4.05 5.24 -2.92
C LEU A 148 -5.04 6.35 -2.57
N THR A 149 -6.24 6.28 -3.11
CA THR A 149 -7.25 7.33 -2.94
C THR A 149 -8.47 6.84 -2.18
N GLY A 150 -8.87 7.58 -1.12
CA GLY A 150 -10.05 7.27 -0.33
C GLY A 150 -11.35 7.54 -1.09
N ARG A 151 -12.31 6.64 -0.94
CA ARG A 151 -13.67 6.72 -1.48
C ARG A 151 -14.68 6.60 -0.34
N PRO A 152 -15.06 7.71 0.31
CA PRO A 152 -15.99 7.68 1.42
C PRO A 152 -17.38 7.28 0.95
N VAL A 153 -18.10 6.57 1.84
CA VAL A 153 -19.51 6.19 1.67
C VAL A 153 -20.32 6.65 2.87
N SER A 154 -21.65 6.61 2.77
CA SER A 154 -22.52 7.00 3.88
C SER A 154 -22.33 6.11 5.10
N SER A 155 -21.97 6.70 6.24
CA SER A 155 -21.83 6.00 7.52
C SER A 155 -23.17 5.53 8.13
N THR A 156 -24.29 5.99 7.58
CA THR A 156 -25.64 5.63 8.03
C THR A 156 -26.24 4.45 7.27
N SER A 157 -25.57 3.97 6.23
CA SER A 157 -26.01 2.84 5.42
C SER A 157 -25.27 1.55 5.79
N THR A 158 -26.00 0.46 5.90
CA THR A 158 -25.47 -0.91 6.09
C THR A 158 -25.24 -1.67 4.78
N THR A 159 -25.39 -0.99 3.64
CA THR A 159 -25.37 -1.61 2.30
C THR A 159 -24.01 -1.60 1.59
N TYR A 160 -22.94 -1.35 2.32
CA TYR A 160 -21.58 -1.28 1.76
C TYR A 160 -20.70 -2.43 2.28
N PRO A 161 -20.83 -3.65 1.71
CA PRO A 161 -20.06 -4.81 2.16
C PRO A 161 -18.56 -4.56 1.97
N GLY A 162 -17.76 -4.90 2.97
CA GLY A 162 -16.30 -4.70 2.95
C GLY A 162 -15.84 -3.25 3.15
N ALA A 163 -16.73 -2.29 3.36
CA ALA A 163 -16.34 -0.93 3.76
C ALA A 163 -15.78 -0.92 5.19
N ALA A 164 -14.73 -0.17 5.42
CA ALA A 164 -14.10 0.01 6.73
C ALA A 164 -13.83 1.49 7.03
N PHE A 165 -13.69 1.82 8.32
CA PHE A 165 -13.28 3.15 8.72
C PHE A 165 -11.78 3.33 8.51
N GLY A 166 -11.38 4.33 7.74
CA GLY A 166 -10.00 4.68 7.47
C GLY A 166 -9.81 6.16 7.23
N TRP A 167 -8.55 6.57 7.15
CA TRP A 167 -8.20 7.95 6.88
C TRP A 167 -8.43 8.27 5.40
N MET A 168 -9.38 9.15 5.12
CA MET A 168 -9.73 9.57 3.76
C MET A 168 -9.80 11.09 3.71
N SER A 169 -9.01 11.69 2.82
CA SER A 169 -8.81 13.14 2.76
C SER A 169 -8.29 13.67 4.11
N ASP A 170 -9.09 14.36 4.89
CA ASP A 170 -8.69 15.01 6.15
C ASP A 170 -9.38 14.42 7.40
N ALA A 171 -10.08 13.29 7.26
CA ALA A 171 -10.84 12.69 8.34
C ALA A 171 -10.91 11.16 8.28
N VAL A 172 -11.23 10.53 9.41
CA VAL A 172 -11.61 9.12 9.46
C VAL A 172 -13.05 8.98 9.01
N GLN A 173 -13.25 8.25 7.90
CA GLN A 173 -14.55 8.05 7.26
C GLN A 173 -14.76 6.57 6.95
N LEU A 174 -16.04 6.13 6.89
CA LEU A 174 -16.40 4.83 6.36
C LEU A 174 -16.25 4.85 4.85
N GLY A 175 -15.61 3.84 4.28
CA GLY A 175 -15.46 3.75 2.83
C GLY A 175 -14.49 2.70 2.36
N TYR A 176 -13.96 2.94 1.19
CA TYR A 176 -12.98 2.10 0.52
C TYR A 176 -11.73 2.90 0.17
N GLN A 177 -10.63 2.20 -0.08
CA GLN A 177 -9.42 2.75 -0.69
C GLN A 177 -9.29 2.16 -2.09
N ALA A 178 -9.05 3.00 -3.09
CA ALA A 178 -8.71 2.57 -4.43
C ALA A 178 -7.20 2.68 -4.65
N ALA A 179 -6.54 1.54 -4.84
CA ALA A 179 -5.14 1.47 -5.24
C ALA A 179 -5.05 1.60 -6.76
N LEU A 180 -4.28 2.56 -7.23
CA LEU A 180 -4.22 2.99 -8.61
C LEU A 180 -2.79 2.94 -9.12
N VAL A 181 -2.58 2.41 -10.31
CA VAL A 181 -1.31 2.55 -11.04
C VAL A 181 -1.56 2.99 -12.47
N SER A 182 -0.73 3.91 -12.94
CA SER A 182 -0.79 4.44 -14.29
C SER A 182 0.60 4.54 -14.93
N LEU A 183 0.63 4.47 -16.26
CA LEU A 183 1.79 4.73 -17.10
C LEU A 183 1.76 6.17 -17.62
N HIS A 184 2.87 6.87 -17.55
CA HIS A 184 3.04 8.13 -18.26
C HIS A 184 3.13 7.86 -19.78
N SER A 185 2.14 8.30 -20.52
CA SER A 185 1.95 8.01 -21.94
C SER A 185 2.37 9.20 -22.78
N PRO A 186 3.21 9.03 -23.82
CA PRO A 186 3.58 10.09 -24.75
C PRO A 186 2.37 10.67 -25.51
N THR A 187 1.40 9.81 -25.87
CA THR A 187 0.23 10.23 -26.66
C THR A 187 -0.88 10.82 -25.79
N TYR A 188 -1.20 10.15 -24.68
CA TYR A 188 -2.38 10.47 -23.86
C TYR A 188 -2.03 11.20 -22.56
N GLY A 189 -0.74 11.47 -22.30
CA GLY A 189 -0.25 11.99 -21.04
C GLY A 189 -0.28 10.95 -19.91
N ARG A 190 -1.38 10.18 -19.79
CA ARG A 190 -1.55 9.13 -18.78
C ARG A 190 -2.43 8.00 -19.30
N LEU A 191 -2.05 6.77 -18.98
CA LEU A 191 -2.82 5.55 -19.19
C LEU A 191 -3.01 4.82 -17.85
N TRP A 192 -4.24 4.56 -17.46
CA TRP A 192 -4.57 3.76 -16.29
C TRP A 192 -4.30 2.29 -16.58
N LEU A 193 -3.48 1.66 -15.75
CA LEU A 193 -3.10 0.25 -15.89
C LEU A 193 -3.95 -0.64 -14.99
N SER A 194 -4.13 -0.26 -13.73
CA SER A 194 -4.95 -1.00 -12.78
C SER A 194 -5.62 -0.08 -11.77
N VAL A 195 -6.80 -0.50 -11.33
CA VAL A 195 -7.58 0.09 -10.24
C VAL A 195 -8.11 -1.05 -9.40
N GLU A 196 -7.71 -1.11 -8.12
CA GLU A 196 -8.16 -2.13 -7.19
C GLU A 196 -8.81 -1.50 -5.96
N GLN A 197 -9.99 -2.01 -5.59
CA GLN A 197 -10.72 -1.52 -4.43
C GLN A 197 -10.40 -2.38 -3.20
N HIS A 198 -10.06 -1.69 -2.11
CA HIS A 198 -9.73 -2.28 -0.81
C HIS A 198 -10.63 -1.70 0.29
N PRO A 199 -10.73 -2.36 1.47
CA PRO A 199 -11.36 -1.76 2.65
C PRO A 199 -10.76 -0.41 3.02
N GLY A 200 -11.55 0.46 3.63
CA GLY A 200 -11.15 1.84 3.93
C GLY A 200 -9.97 1.99 4.89
N ASP A 201 -9.68 0.97 5.71
CA ASP A 201 -8.53 0.91 6.63
C ASP A 201 -7.21 0.46 5.96
N THR A 202 -7.25 0.15 4.66
CA THR A 202 -6.05 -0.18 3.88
C THR A 202 -5.10 1.02 3.84
N VAL A 203 -3.81 0.75 4.08
CA VAL A 203 -2.76 1.77 4.09
C VAL A 203 -1.87 1.66 2.85
N SER A 204 -1.40 2.80 2.35
CA SER A 204 -0.55 2.87 1.15
C SER A 204 0.67 1.96 1.25
N SER A 205 1.28 1.88 2.44
CA SER A 205 2.48 1.08 2.66
C SER A 205 2.32 -0.42 2.39
N SER A 206 1.12 -0.96 2.42
CA SER A 206 0.85 -2.37 2.14
C SER A 206 0.58 -2.67 0.66
N GLN A 207 0.47 -1.64 -0.20
CA GLN A 207 0.04 -1.79 -1.59
C GLN A 207 1.18 -1.61 -2.62
N ALA A 208 2.39 -1.24 -2.19
CA ALA A 208 3.49 -0.92 -3.11
C ALA A 208 3.84 -2.10 -4.05
N GLU A 209 4.00 -3.30 -3.50
CA GLU A 209 4.34 -4.49 -4.28
C GLU A 209 3.23 -4.88 -5.26
N ALA A 210 1.97 -4.86 -4.82
CA ALA A 210 0.82 -5.17 -5.66
C ALA A 210 0.67 -4.19 -6.84
N LEU A 211 0.90 -2.89 -6.60
CA LEU A 211 0.86 -1.87 -7.67
C LEU A 211 1.97 -2.09 -8.70
N VAL A 212 3.17 -2.46 -8.27
CA VAL A 212 4.27 -2.78 -9.19
C VAL A 212 3.93 -4.02 -10.02
N GLN A 213 3.48 -5.09 -9.38
CA GLN A 213 3.10 -6.33 -10.08
C GLN A 213 1.95 -6.09 -11.07
N ALA A 214 0.97 -5.27 -10.70
CA ALA A 214 -0.11 -4.88 -11.61
C ALA A 214 0.40 -4.08 -12.82
N ALA A 215 1.35 -3.15 -12.61
CA ALA A 215 1.96 -2.40 -13.70
C ALA A 215 2.73 -3.31 -14.66
N GLU A 216 3.54 -4.23 -14.13
CA GLU A 216 4.30 -5.21 -14.92
C GLU A 216 3.40 -6.17 -15.71
N ALA A 217 2.36 -6.69 -15.06
CA ALA A 217 1.39 -7.58 -15.71
C ALA A 217 0.68 -6.90 -16.88
N ARG A 218 0.34 -5.61 -16.72
CA ARG A 218 -0.38 -4.85 -17.75
C ARG A 218 0.51 -4.39 -18.90
N THR A 219 1.76 -4.02 -18.63
CA THR A 219 2.70 -3.54 -19.65
C THR A 219 3.48 -4.67 -20.32
N GLY A 220 3.52 -5.85 -19.71
CA GLY A 220 4.37 -6.96 -20.15
C GLY A 220 5.86 -6.66 -20.05
N ALA A 221 6.26 -5.61 -19.34
CA ALA A 221 7.63 -5.12 -19.28
C ALA A 221 8.05 -4.87 -17.82
N ARG A 222 9.27 -5.28 -17.48
CA ARG A 222 9.82 -5.11 -16.14
C ARG A 222 11.32 -4.85 -16.15
N PRO A 223 11.86 -4.17 -15.12
CA PRO A 223 13.29 -4.00 -14.95
C PRO A 223 13.99 -5.33 -14.63
N TRP A 224 15.32 -5.32 -14.73
CA TRP A 224 16.15 -6.37 -14.17
C TRP A 224 16.11 -6.32 -12.64
N ARG A 225 15.78 -7.45 -12.00
CA ARG A 225 15.75 -7.56 -10.54
C ARG A 225 17.17 -7.47 -9.99
N ARG A 226 17.34 -6.71 -8.93
CA ARG A 226 18.65 -6.48 -8.29
C ARG A 226 18.98 -7.62 -7.32
N THR A 227 19.16 -8.80 -7.87
CA THR A 227 19.56 -10.00 -7.11
C THR A 227 20.90 -9.82 -6.39
N ASP A 228 21.77 -8.96 -6.93
CA ASP A 228 23.03 -8.55 -6.33
C ASP A 228 22.80 -7.85 -4.97
N LEU A 229 21.96 -6.83 -4.93
CA LEU A 229 21.63 -6.07 -3.71
C LEU A 229 20.90 -6.94 -2.68
N LEU A 230 19.98 -7.77 -3.14
CA LEU A 230 19.23 -8.66 -2.26
C LEU A 230 20.13 -9.75 -1.65
N ALA A 231 21.08 -10.31 -2.40
CA ALA A 231 22.07 -11.26 -1.89
C ALA A 231 22.99 -10.61 -0.84
N GLU A 232 23.41 -9.36 -1.06
CA GLU A 232 24.17 -8.60 -0.06
C GLU A 232 23.35 -8.39 1.22
N ARG A 233 22.09 -7.98 1.11
CA ARG A 233 21.18 -7.82 2.23
C ARG A 233 21.00 -9.13 3.01
N ILE A 234 20.82 -10.26 2.33
CA ILE A 234 20.75 -11.60 2.94
C ILE A 234 22.02 -11.89 3.74
N THR A 235 23.19 -11.55 3.19
CA THR A 235 24.47 -11.74 3.90
C THR A 235 24.55 -10.93 5.18
N GLN A 236 24.09 -9.66 5.13
CA GLN A 236 24.01 -8.81 6.32
C GLN A 236 23.01 -9.35 7.35
N HIS A 237 21.84 -9.84 6.92
CA HIS A 237 20.84 -10.46 7.81
C HIS A 237 21.35 -11.75 8.45
N ARG A 238 22.13 -12.58 7.75
CA ARG A 238 22.78 -13.76 8.34
C ARG A 238 23.75 -13.40 9.46
N ALA A 239 24.51 -12.34 9.28
CA ALA A 239 25.41 -11.85 10.31
C ALA A 239 24.64 -11.35 11.56
N LEU A 240 23.54 -10.62 11.37
CA LEU A 240 22.65 -10.18 12.46
C LEU A 240 21.98 -11.34 13.18
N LEU A 241 21.56 -12.39 12.46
CA LEU A 241 21.00 -13.60 13.03
C LEU A 241 22.04 -14.32 13.91
N GLN A 242 23.26 -14.51 13.41
CA GLN A 242 24.35 -15.11 14.16
C GLN A 242 24.66 -14.33 15.45
N GLU A 243 24.68 -13.00 15.40
CA GLU A 243 24.86 -12.15 16.60
C GLU A 243 23.69 -12.33 17.60
N ALA A 244 22.45 -12.45 17.10
CA ALA A 244 21.29 -12.68 17.94
C ALA A 244 21.33 -14.06 18.62
N GLU A 245 21.77 -15.11 17.92
CA GLU A 245 21.94 -16.45 18.44
C GLU A 245 23.02 -16.50 19.54
N VAL A 246 24.14 -15.82 19.35
CA VAL A 246 25.18 -15.68 20.41
C VAL A 246 24.62 -15.01 21.67
N LYS A 247 23.83 -13.93 21.49
CA LYS A 247 23.15 -13.23 22.60
C LYS A 247 22.10 -14.12 23.29
N GLN A 248 21.39 -14.96 22.53
CA GLN A 248 20.46 -15.96 23.09
C GLN A 248 21.20 -17.03 23.90
N ALA A 249 22.29 -17.59 23.39
CA ALA A 249 23.11 -18.57 24.10
C ALA A 249 23.64 -17.98 25.41
N SER A 250 24.11 -16.74 25.41
CA SER A 250 24.53 -16.03 26.64
C SER A 250 23.37 -15.87 27.63
N ALA A 251 22.16 -15.57 27.17
CA ALA A 251 20.98 -15.50 28.02
C ALA A 251 20.61 -16.85 28.65
N GLN A 252 20.71 -17.92 27.88
CA GLN A 252 20.50 -19.29 28.37
C GLN A 252 21.50 -19.67 29.48
N ALA A 253 22.79 -19.38 29.26
CA ALA A 253 23.84 -19.61 30.26
C ALA A 253 23.57 -18.84 31.55
N ARG A 254 23.21 -17.56 31.46
CA ARG A 254 22.84 -16.72 32.59
C ARG A 254 21.62 -17.26 33.37
N LEU A 255 20.59 -17.74 32.64
CA LEU A 255 19.43 -18.35 33.26
C LEU A 255 19.80 -19.62 34.03
N LYS A 256 20.66 -20.50 33.47
CA LYS A 256 21.15 -21.70 34.10
C LYS A 256 21.91 -21.37 35.41
N GLU A 257 22.78 -20.38 35.34
CA GLU A 257 23.55 -19.93 36.54
C GLU A 257 22.60 -19.34 37.59
N THR A 258 21.63 -18.54 37.21
CA THR A 258 20.67 -17.95 38.15
C THR A 258 19.81 -19.03 38.82
N ARG A 259 19.39 -20.07 38.11
CA ARG A 259 18.70 -21.25 38.64
C ARG A 259 19.58 -21.98 39.66
N HIS A 260 20.85 -22.20 39.33
CA HIS A 260 21.78 -22.85 40.24
C HIS A 260 21.97 -22.07 41.57
N ARG A 261 22.16 -20.74 41.47
CA ARG A 261 22.27 -19.84 42.62
C ARG A 261 20.98 -19.81 43.47
N LEU A 262 19.81 -19.89 42.84
CA LEU A 262 18.52 -19.98 43.53
C LEU A 262 18.43 -21.30 44.32
N ALA A 263 18.76 -22.44 43.71
CA ALA A 263 18.74 -23.76 44.34
C ALA A 263 19.66 -23.82 45.54
N GLN A 264 20.86 -23.24 45.46
CA GLN A 264 21.77 -23.15 46.60
C GLN A 264 21.17 -22.37 47.78
N VAL A 265 20.59 -21.20 47.54
CA VAL A 265 19.96 -20.40 48.60
C VAL A 265 18.73 -21.11 49.18
N GLU A 266 17.99 -21.85 48.37
CA GLU A 266 16.86 -22.64 48.84
C GLU A 266 17.28 -23.80 49.74
N GLN A 267 18.35 -24.50 49.39
CA GLN A 267 18.93 -25.54 50.22
C GLN A 267 19.44 -24.97 51.55
N GLU A 268 20.16 -23.83 51.54
CA GLU A 268 20.59 -23.15 52.76
C GLU A 268 19.38 -22.74 53.63
N ARG A 269 18.30 -22.25 53.04
CA ARG A 269 17.08 -21.90 53.76
C ARG A 269 16.44 -23.12 54.43
N GLN A 270 16.37 -24.24 53.71
CA GLN A 270 15.82 -25.50 54.25
C GLN A 270 16.60 -25.98 55.45
N MET A 271 17.95 -26.00 55.42
CA MET A 271 18.80 -26.34 56.54
C MET A 271 18.54 -25.47 57.78
N TRP A 272 18.50 -24.13 57.57
CA TRP A 272 18.22 -23.22 58.69
C TRP A 272 16.76 -23.32 59.17
N ALA A 273 15.80 -23.70 58.37
CA ALA A 273 14.43 -23.96 58.82
C ALA A 273 14.31 -25.19 59.65
N GLN A 274 15.08 -26.26 59.34
CA GLN A 274 15.17 -27.45 60.15
C GLN A 274 15.85 -27.15 61.56
N ASP A 275 16.97 -26.43 61.53
CA ASP A 275 17.65 -25.99 62.77
C ASP A 275 16.70 -25.20 63.71
N VAL A 276 15.92 -24.27 63.11
CA VAL A 276 14.92 -23.49 63.86
C VAL A 276 13.86 -24.41 64.49
N ALA A 277 13.31 -25.35 63.67
CA ALA A 277 12.29 -26.29 64.14
C ALA A 277 12.80 -27.20 65.31
N GLU A 278 14.00 -27.73 65.15
CA GLU A 278 14.62 -28.55 66.23
C GLU A 278 14.86 -27.73 67.51
N LEU A 279 15.37 -26.51 67.37
CA LEU A 279 15.60 -25.64 68.54
C LEU A 279 14.27 -25.25 69.21
N GLU A 280 13.20 -24.99 68.41
CA GLU A 280 11.87 -24.70 68.97
C GLU A 280 11.33 -25.85 69.81
N VAL A 281 11.42 -27.10 69.31
CA VAL A 281 11.00 -28.30 70.05
C VAL A 281 11.81 -28.37 71.33
N MET A 282 13.14 -28.21 71.29
CA MET A 282 14.02 -28.28 72.46
C MET A 282 13.74 -27.18 73.51
N TYR A 283 13.47 -25.95 73.07
CA TYR A 283 13.12 -24.82 73.94
C TYR A 283 11.76 -25.03 74.63
N ARG A 284 10.74 -25.56 73.87
CA ARG A 284 9.42 -25.92 74.40
C ARG A 284 9.55 -27.04 75.46
N ALA A 285 10.27 -28.12 75.16
CA ALA A 285 10.47 -29.25 76.09
C ALA A 285 11.15 -28.84 77.39
N ARG A 286 12.03 -27.83 77.37
CA ARG A 286 12.76 -27.33 78.54
C ARG A 286 12.07 -26.14 79.22
N ASN A 287 10.92 -25.74 78.80
CA ASN A 287 10.18 -24.56 79.29
C ASN A 287 11.05 -23.28 79.37
N ARG A 288 11.96 -23.10 78.37
CA ARG A 288 12.88 -21.96 78.30
C ARG A 288 12.31 -20.81 77.48
N PRO A 289 12.25 -19.58 78.03
CA PRO A 289 11.82 -18.42 77.28
C PRO A 289 12.87 -18.06 76.22
N GLU A 290 12.42 -17.62 75.07
CA GLU A 290 13.29 -17.07 74.01
C GLU A 290 13.86 -15.72 74.47
N ARG A 291 15.17 -15.60 74.50
CA ARG A 291 15.87 -14.33 74.81
C ARG A 291 16.46 -13.74 73.53
N PRO A 292 16.64 -12.41 73.44
CA PRO A 292 17.10 -11.75 72.17
C PRO A 292 18.45 -12.30 71.66
N HIS A 293 19.30 -12.86 72.50
CA HIS A 293 20.58 -13.44 72.08
C HIS A 293 20.62 -14.97 72.20
N SER A 294 19.48 -15.61 72.41
CA SER A 294 19.40 -17.07 72.48
C SER A 294 19.77 -17.72 71.14
N ARG A 295 20.19 -19.01 71.18
CA ARG A 295 20.47 -19.78 69.97
C ARG A 295 19.28 -19.82 69.05
N LEU A 296 18.07 -19.93 69.56
CA LEU A 296 16.83 -19.89 68.75
C LEU A 296 16.64 -18.52 68.04
N ALA A 297 16.83 -17.42 68.81
CA ALA A 297 16.71 -16.08 68.20
C ALA A 297 17.76 -15.83 67.09
N GLN A 298 18.99 -16.34 67.28
CA GLN A 298 20.04 -16.26 66.26
C GLN A 298 19.71 -17.10 65.02
N ALA A 299 19.21 -18.34 65.21
CA ALA A 299 18.81 -19.21 64.12
C ALA A 299 17.66 -18.57 63.29
N ARG A 300 16.64 -18.03 63.96
CA ARG A 300 15.52 -17.30 63.28
C ARG A 300 16.00 -16.08 62.50
N ARG A 301 16.94 -15.30 63.02
CA ARG A 301 17.56 -14.17 62.29
C ARG A 301 18.30 -14.67 61.05
N ARG A 302 19.03 -15.76 61.11
CA ARG A 302 19.73 -16.36 59.98
C ARG A 302 18.74 -16.88 58.94
N LEU A 303 17.66 -17.53 59.33
CA LEU A 303 16.59 -17.96 58.45
C LEU A 303 15.95 -16.77 57.74
N ALA A 304 15.58 -15.70 58.46
CA ALA A 304 14.97 -14.52 57.86
C ALA A 304 15.90 -13.83 56.83
N VAL A 305 17.23 -13.87 57.05
CA VAL A 305 18.20 -13.39 56.04
C VAL A 305 18.17 -14.26 54.78
N ARG A 306 18.06 -15.59 54.91
CA ARG A 306 17.98 -16.51 53.77
C ARG A 306 16.67 -16.36 53.01
N GLU A 307 15.56 -16.17 53.69
CA GLU A 307 14.24 -15.88 53.05
C GLU A 307 14.28 -14.61 52.21
N ARG A 308 14.87 -13.53 52.74
CA ARG A 308 15.06 -12.29 51.96
C ARG A 308 15.97 -12.51 50.74
N ARG A 309 17.03 -13.32 50.87
CA ARG A 309 17.89 -13.68 49.73
C ARG A 309 17.14 -14.53 48.70
N LEU A 310 16.34 -15.48 49.14
CA LEU A 310 15.52 -16.33 48.29
C LEU A 310 14.57 -15.47 47.44
N SER A 311 13.82 -14.56 48.09
CA SER A 311 12.91 -13.66 47.39
C SER A 311 13.62 -12.79 46.34
N ARG A 312 14.83 -12.30 46.63
CA ARG A 312 15.63 -11.56 45.63
C ARG A 312 16.04 -12.45 44.46
N ARG A 313 16.50 -13.69 44.73
CA ARG A 313 16.91 -14.64 43.69
C ARG A 313 15.74 -15.10 42.81
N GLN A 314 14.54 -15.22 43.35
CA GLN A 314 13.32 -15.48 42.57
C GLN A 314 13.05 -14.36 41.59
N LYS A 315 13.14 -13.09 42.03
CA LYS A 315 13.00 -11.94 41.14
C LYS A 315 14.10 -11.87 40.05
N ASP A 316 15.34 -12.26 40.40
CA ASP A 316 16.44 -12.34 39.43
C ASP A 316 16.17 -13.43 38.39
N LEU A 317 15.60 -14.58 38.80
CA LEU A 317 15.21 -15.67 37.91
C LEU A 317 14.11 -15.21 36.92
N GLU A 318 13.05 -14.57 37.42
CA GLU A 318 12.00 -14.04 36.57
C GLU A 318 12.52 -13.02 35.51
N ARG A 319 13.47 -12.16 35.91
CA ARG A 319 14.12 -11.23 35.00
C ARG A 319 14.93 -11.94 33.92
N ALA A 320 15.70 -12.99 34.34
CA ALA A 320 16.50 -13.77 33.40
C ALA A 320 15.60 -14.54 32.39
N GLN A 321 14.47 -15.08 32.85
CA GLN A 321 13.49 -15.74 32.00
C GLN A 321 12.93 -14.78 30.95
N ARG A 322 12.39 -13.63 31.37
CA ARG A 322 11.86 -12.61 30.47
C ARG A 322 12.92 -12.09 29.49
N TRP A 323 14.16 -12.02 29.89
CA TRP A 323 15.25 -11.61 29.01
C TRP A 323 15.55 -12.69 27.97
N LEU A 324 15.56 -13.98 28.32
CA LEU A 324 15.72 -15.09 27.39
C LEU A 324 14.56 -15.14 26.38
N GLU A 325 13.30 -15.01 26.81
CA GLU A 325 12.11 -14.98 25.95
C GLU A 325 12.22 -13.90 24.88
N ARG A 326 12.63 -12.67 25.27
CA ARG A 326 12.85 -11.58 24.30
C ARG A 326 13.95 -11.90 23.29
N ARG A 327 15.01 -12.62 23.70
CA ARG A 327 16.08 -13.03 22.77
C ARG A 327 15.64 -14.14 21.85
N GLN A 328 14.86 -15.09 22.33
CA GLN A 328 14.26 -16.14 21.51
C GLN A 328 13.33 -15.53 20.45
N GLN A 329 12.45 -14.62 20.84
CA GLN A 329 11.57 -13.94 19.90
C GLN A 329 12.38 -13.21 18.83
N LYS A 330 13.43 -12.47 19.21
CA LYS A 330 14.27 -11.76 18.25
C LYS A 330 14.96 -12.68 17.24
N VAL A 331 15.42 -13.86 17.68
CA VAL A 331 16.02 -14.86 16.77
C VAL A 331 14.95 -15.40 15.81
N ALA A 332 13.75 -15.74 16.32
CA ALA A 332 12.66 -16.22 15.50
C ALA A 332 12.24 -15.19 14.43
N ASP A 333 12.10 -13.91 14.82
CA ASP A 333 11.76 -12.83 13.89
C ASP A 333 12.82 -12.68 12.79
N GLN A 334 14.11 -12.74 13.15
CA GLN A 334 15.20 -12.64 12.17
C GLN A 334 15.31 -13.87 11.25
N GLN A 335 15.01 -15.06 11.76
CA GLN A 335 14.94 -16.27 10.94
C GLN A 335 13.80 -16.17 9.91
N ALA A 336 12.61 -15.76 10.35
CA ALA A 336 11.47 -15.57 9.46
C ALA A 336 11.75 -14.52 8.37
N GLU A 337 12.38 -13.39 8.73
CA GLU A 337 12.78 -12.37 7.77
C GLU A 337 13.81 -12.90 6.76
N LEU A 338 14.80 -13.67 7.22
CA LEU A 338 15.81 -14.28 6.36
C LEU A 338 15.18 -15.27 5.36
N GLU A 339 14.23 -16.08 5.80
CA GLU A 339 13.51 -17.01 4.93
C GLU A 339 12.71 -16.26 3.85
N GLN A 340 12.03 -15.17 4.22
CA GLN A 340 11.31 -14.32 3.24
C GLN A 340 12.27 -13.70 2.22
N LEU A 341 13.43 -13.20 2.65
CA LEU A 341 14.42 -12.64 1.73
C LEU A 341 14.98 -13.71 0.78
N GLN A 342 15.20 -14.93 1.24
CA GLN A 342 15.65 -16.04 0.40
C GLN A 342 14.60 -16.42 -0.64
N GLN A 343 13.34 -16.59 -0.24
CA GLN A 343 12.24 -16.85 -1.17
C GLN A 343 12.11 -15.76 -2.23
N ARG A 344 12.26 -14.49 -1.82
CA ARG A 344 12.26 -13.37 -2.78
C ARG A 344 13.45 -13.42 -3.73
N LEU A 345 14.62 -13.79 -3.24
CA LEU A 345 15.81 -13.94 -4.11
C LEU A 345 15.59 -15.01 -5.18
N ASP A 346 15.06 -16.17 -4.79
CA ASP A 346 14.74 -17.25 -5.72
C ASP A 346 13.72 -16.80 -6.78
N GLN A 347 12.68 -16.08 -6.35
CA GLN A 347 11.71 -15.49 -7.27
C GLN A 347 12.35 -14.47 -8.22
N PHE A 348 13.23 -13.61 -7.74
CA PHE A 348 13.90 -12.60 -8.56
C PHE A 348 14.88 -13.21 -9.56
N ILE A 349 15.53 -14.32 -9.21
CA ILE A 349 16.37 -15.08 -10.13
C ILE A 349 15.50 -15.62 -11.27
N GLU A 350 14.35 -16.22 -10.96
CA GLU A 350 13.40 -16.71 -11.97
C GLU A 350 12.80 -15.58 -12.80
N ASP A 351 12.45 -14.46 -12.17
CA ASP A 351 12.00 -13.25 -12.86
C ASP A 351 13.02 -12.77 -13.89
N ASN A 352 14.30 -12.76 -13.54
CA ASN A 352 15.38 -12.36 -14.45
C ASN A 352 15.59 -13.40 -15.57
N HIS A 353 15.51 -14.68 -15.24
CA HIS A 353 15.66 -15.75 -16.22
C HIS A 353 14.56 -15.70 -17.30
N THR A 354 13.35 -15.31 -16.92
CA THR A 354 12.19 -15.20 -17.81
C THR A 354 12.02 -13.79 -18.43
N ASN A 355 12.96 -12.86 -18.20
CA ASN A 355 12.93 -11.50 -18.73
C ASN A 355 14.07 -11.26 -19.75
N PRO A 356 13.91 -11.63 -21.02
CA PRO A 356 14.95 -11.48 -22.03
C PRO A 356 15.20 -10.02 -22.44
N TRP A 357 14.28 -9.12 -22.15
CA TRP A 357 14.33 -7.71 -22.55
C TRP A 357 14.04 -6.81 -21.36
N PRO A 358 14.96 -6.74 -20.39
CA PRO A 358 14.78 -5.86 -19.24
C PRO A 358 14.76 -4.39 -19.67
N ILE A 359 13.85 -3.65 -19.09
CA ILE A 359 13.69 -2.23 -19.36
C ILE A 359 14.23 -1.39 -18.20
N ARG A 360 14.48 -0.12 -18.46
CA ARG A 360 14.63 0.88 -17.41
C ARG A 360 13.25 1.41 -17.01
N ALA A 361 12.96 1.51 -15.72
CA ALA A 361 11.68 1.99 -15.24
C ALA A 361 11.80 2.82 -13.96
N ILE A 362 10.97 3.84 -13.87
CA ILE A 362 10.85 4.75 -12.73
C ILE A 362 9.48 4.55 -12.09
N PHE A 363 9.45 4.48 -10.74
CA PHE A 363 8.21 4.48 -10.00
C PHE A 363 8.09 5.74 -9.13
N ARG A 364 7.03 6.54 -9.34
CA ARG A 364 6.75 7.73 -8.54
C ARG A 364 5.59 7.44 -7.59
N LEU A 365 5.80 7.64 -6.30
CA LEU A 365 4.88 7.30 -5.24
C LEU A 365 4.65 8.49 -4.31
N ASP A 366 3.47 8.55 -3.71
CA ASP A 366 3.17 9.56 -2.71
C ASP A 366 3.84 9.28 -1.35
N GLY A 367 3.65 10.21 -0.38
CA GLY A 367 4.25 10.08 0.93
C GLY A 367 3.75 8.88 1.75
N GLY A 368 2.59 8.35 1.46
CA GLY A 368 2.05 7.16 2.13
C GLY A 368 2.84 5.89 1.84
N PHE A 369 3.52 5.84 0.70
CA PHE A 369 4.39 4.73 0.29
C PHE A 369 5.86 4.94 0.66
N GLY A 370 6.30 6.17 0.99
CA GLY A 370 7.69 6.57 1.17
C GLY A 370 8.31 6.11 2.50
N ASN A 371 8.10 4.88 2.89
CA ASN A 371 8.78 4.24 4.02
C ASN A 371 9.95 3.37 3.53
N GLY A 372 10.91 3.12 4.43
CA GLY A 372 12.14 2.40 4.07
C GLY A 372 11.91 1.01 3.46
N PRO A 373 11.03 0.15 4.00
CA PRO A 373 10.77 -1.16 3.42
C PRO A 373 10.26 -1.10 1.98
N ASN A 374 9.34 -0.20 1.66
CA ASN A 374 8.81 -0.05 0.29
C ASN A 374 9.86 0.48 -0.68
N VAL A 375 10.63 1.49 -0.26
CA VAL A 375 11.73 2.03 -1.07
C VAL A 375 12.76 0.95 -1.34
N ALA A 376 13.16 0.17 -0.32
CA ALA A 376 14.09 -0.94 -0.48
C ALA A 376 13.54 -2.01 -1.44
N LEU A 377 12.27 -2.37 -1.31
CA LEU A 377 11.61 -3.33 -2.20
C LEU A 377 11.66 -2.88 -3.66
N LEU A 378 11.28 -1.63 -3.94
CA LEU A 378 11.29 -1.09 -5.31
C LEU A 378 12.70 -1.08 -5.92
N ILE A 379 13.70 -0.71 -5.12
CA ILE A 379 15.11 -0.76 -5.52
C ILE A 379 15.52 -2.20 -5.86
N GLU A 380 15.18 -3.16 -5.00
CA GLU A 380 15.46 -4.59 -5.22
C GLU A 380 14.72 -5.13 -6.45
N MET A 381 13.52 -4.62 -6.73
CA MET A 381 12.77 -4.91 -7.96
C MET A 381 13.36 -4.25 -9.22
N GLY A 382 14.39 -3.40 -9.08
CA GLY A 382 15.12 -2.77 -10.19
C GLY A 382 14.56 -1.43 -10.65
N TYR A 383 13.68 -0.83 -9.88
CA TYR A 383 13.13 0.49 -10.21
C TYR A 383 14.00 1.63 -9.71
N GLU A 384 14.05 2.70 -10.49
CA GLU A 384 14.38 4.01 -9.98
C GLU A 384 13.17 4.56 -9.22
N VAL A 385 13.40 5.19 -8.07
CA VAL A 385 12.35 5.58 -7.14
C VAL A 385 12.34 7.08 -6.93
N TYR A 386 11.16 7.68 -7.11
CA TYR A 386 10.86 9.04 -6.69
C TYR A 386 9.69 8.97 -5.71
N SER A 387 9.92 9.36 -4.46
CA SER A 387 8.89 9.28 -3.44
C SER A 387 8.99 10.45 -2.47
N LYS A 388 8.02 10.56 -1.58
CA LYS A 388 8.00 11.51 -0.49
C LYS A 388 7.95 10.76 0.83
N ALA A 389 8.83 11.12 1.78
CA ALA A 389 8.77 10.56 3.12
C ALA A 389 7.89 11.42 4.03
N THR A 390 7.09 10.76 4.85
CA THR A 390 6.23 11.41 5.88
C THR A 390 6.77 11.27 7.30
N ASN A 391 7.96 10.69 7.47
CA ASN A 391 8.57 10.46 8.78
C ASN A 391 8.97 11.78 9.45
N ALA A 392 8.25 12.16 10.51
CA ALA A 392 8.49 13.40 11.25
C ALA A 392 9.91 13.48 11.86
N ASN A 393 10.48 12.34 12.26
CA ASN A 393 11.84 12.30 12.82
C ASN A 393 12.88 12.62 11.73
N LEU A 394 12.72 12.05 10.52
CA LEU A 394 13.60 12.36 9.39
C LEU A 394 13.54 13.85 9.04
N ILE A 395 12.32 14.43 8.97
CA ILE A 395 12.14 15.88 8.73
C ILE A 395 12.87 16.70 9.80
N GLN A 396 12.73 16.36 11.08
CA GLN A 396 13.39 17.07 12.17
C GLN A 396 14.91 16.94 12.14
N ASP A 397 15.43 15.75 11.83
CA ASP A 397 16.86 15.51 11.75
C ASP A 397 17.51 16.28 10.58
N LEU A 398 16.86 16.31 9.42
CA LEU A 398 17.32 17.12 8.29
C LEU A 398 17.25 18.63 8.60
N ARG A 399 16.17 19.09 9.24
CA ARG A 399 16.07 20.51 9.67
C ARG A 399 17.20 20.92 10.63
N ARG A 400 17.62 20.04 11.54
CA ARG A 400 18.75 20.31 12.47
C ARG A 400 20.09 20.45 11.75
N ARG A 401 20.26 19.81 10.58
CA ARG A 401 21.47 19.91 9.75
C ARG A 401 21.55 21.20 8.95
N VAL A 402 20.41 21.89 8.75
CA VAL A 402 20.37 23.16 8.01
C VAL A 402 20.92 24.28 8.89
N LEU A 403 22.09 24.79 8.50
CA LEU A 403 22.69 25.96 9.13
C LEU A 403 22.06 27.26 8.59
N PRO A 404 22.10 28.39 9.36
CA PRO A 404 21.56 29.66 8.87
C PRO A 404 22.14 30.15 7.56
N ALA A 405 23.39 29.77 7.26
CA ALA A 405 24.09 30.14 6.02
C ALA A 405 23.86 29.12 4.87
N THR A 406 23.17 28.02 5.08
CA THR A 406 22.92 27.00 4.04
C THR A 406 21.97 27.58 2.99
N PRO A 407 22.38 27.65 1.71
CA PRO A 407 21.54 28.24 0.68
C PRO A 407 20.36 27.29 0.35
N TRP A 408 19.16 27.83 0.35
CA TRP A 408 17.99 27.15 -0.18
C TRP A 408 17.88 27.40 -1.68
N VAL A 409 17.67 26.33 -2.44
CA VAL A 409 17.45 26.40 -3.89
C VAL A 409 15.95 26.57 -4.15
N ARG A 410 15.57 27.64 -4.84
CA ARG A 410 14.18 27.86 -5.23
C ARG A 410 13.80 26.88 -6.35
N VAL A 411 12.80 26.04 -6.11
CA VAL A 411 12.36 24.99 -7.03
C VAL A 411 10.93 25.19 -7.54
N GLY A 412 10.17 26.08 -6.91
CA GLY A 412 8.81 26.41 -7.30
C GLY A 412 8.39 27.82 -6.89
N LYS A 413 7.13 28.19 -7.14
CA LYS A 413 6.61 29.52 -6.81
C LYS A 413 6.72 29.83 -5.31
N ASN A 414 6.44 28.84 -4.47
CA ASN A 414 6.44 28.92 -3.00
C ASN A 414 7.21 27.75 -2.36
N ALA A 415 8.12 27.13 -3.10
CA ALA A 415 8.88 25.96 -2.67
C ALA A 415 10.37 26.17 -2.84
N GLU A 416 11.13 25.76 -1.83
CA GLU A 416 12.59 25.75 -1.81
C GLU A 416 13.07 24.40 -1.28
N MET A 417 14.28 23.98 -1.68
CA MET A 417 14.86 22.70 -1.32
C MET A 417 16.33 22.82 -0.91
N ILE A 418 16.76 21.87 -0.06
CA ILE A 418 18.15 21.52 0.19
C ILE A 418 18.28 20.02 0.03
N ALA A 419 19.28 19.54 -0.70
CA ALA A 419 19.46 18.14 -1.00
C ALA A 419 20.81 17.60 -0.49
N TRP A 420 20.82 16.32 -0.14
CA TRP A 420 21.98 15.52 0.29
C TRP A 420 22.02 14.22 -0.50
N GLU A 421 23.23 13.77 -0.82
CA GLU A 421 23.49 12.49 -1.51
C GLU A 421 23.85 11.40 -0.50
N GLY A 422 23.49 10.16 -0.80
CA GLY A 422 23.95 8.98 -0.06
C GLY A 422 23.42 8.85 1.35
N GLU A 423 22.28 9.45 1.64
CA GLU A 423 21.62 9.38 2.94
C GLU A 423 20.90 8.04 3.16
N THR A 424 20.83 7.61 4.41
CA THR A 424 20.07 6.40 4.79
C THR A 424 18.80 6.77 5.51
N ILE A 425 17.71 6.05 5.24
CA ILE A 425 16.45 6.15 5.98
C ILE A 425 16.19 4.87 6.78
N THR A 426 15.39 4.97 7.82
CA THR A 426 15.06 3.82 8.69
C THR A 426 14.49 2.66 7.86
N ASN A 427 15.05 1.47 8.03
CA ASN A 427 14.66 0.23 7.36
C ASN A 427 14.86 0.22 5.83
N CYS A 428 15.67 1.12 5.27
CA CYS A 428 16.18 1.02 3.91
C CYS A 428 17.71 0.89 3.98
N PRO A 429 18.28 -0.23 3.52
CA PRO A 429 19.73 -0.44 3.59
C PRO A 429 20.50 0.29 2.49
N TYR A 430 19.78 0.87 1.52
CA TYR A 430 20.39 1.49 0.33
C TYR A 430 20.56 2.99 0.52
N PRO A 431 21.69 3.57 0.05
CA PRO A 431 21.89 5.01 0.06
C PRO A 431 20.92 5.69 -0.92
N LEU A 432 20.33 6.80 -0.49
CA LEU A 432 19.35 7.58 -1.25
C LEU A 432 19.79 9.01 -1.37
N ASP A 433 19.35 9.69 -2.42
CA ASP A 433 19.31 11.15 -2.42
C ASP A 433 18.08 11.61 -1.64
N VAL A 434 18.28 12.56 -0.76
CA VAL A 434 17.24 13.07 0.13
C VAL A 434 17.20 14.59 0.03
N ALA A 435 16.01 15.16 -0.13
CA ALA A 435 15.85 16.61 -0.13
C ALA A 435 14.79 17.05 0.88
N LEU A 436 15.17 18.03 1.71
CA LEU A 436 14.24 18.74 2.57
C LEU A 436 13.56 19.85 1.75
N GLU A 437 12.24 19.75 1.64
CA GLU A 437 11.39 20.77 1.03
C GLU A 437 10.88 21.75 2.08
N ARG A 438 10.80 23.01 1.72
CA ARG A 438 10.14 24.07 2.48
C ARG A 438 9.10 24.76 1.61
N PHE A 439 7.85 24.77 2.08
CA PHE A 439 6.73 25.44 1.42
C PHE A 439 6.26 26.63 2.25
N GLN A 440 6.18 27.80 1.63
CA GLN A 440 5.62 28.99 2.25
C GLN A 440 4.21 29.24 1.72
N THR A 441 3.20 29.27 2.60
CA THR A 441 1.81 29.60 2.26
C THR A 441 1.29 30.62 3.26
N GLY A 442 1.34 31.91 2.87
CA GLY A 442 1.14 33.01 3.80
C GLY A 442 2.17 32.96 4.92
N ASP A 443 1.74 33.03 6.18
CA ASP A 443 2.62 32.96 7.36
C ASP A 443 2.94 31.52 7.80
N LYS A 444 2.41 30.50 7.10
CA LYS A 444 2.63 29.10 7.45
C LYS A 444 3.74 28.49 6.63
N GLU A 445 4.72 27.91 7.33
CA GLU A 445 5.79 27.11 6.74
C GLU A 445 5.50 25.63 6.96
N ARG A 446 5.59 24.84 5.89
CA ARG A 446 5.45 23.37 5.92
C ARG A 446 6.72 22.75 5.35
N HIS A 447 7.09 21.60 5.89
CA HIS A 447 8.24 20.84 5.40
C HIS A 447 7.79 19.48 4.88
N GLY A 448 8.51 19.01 3.86
CA GLY A 448 8.41 17.67 3.31
C GLY A 448 9.81 17.11 3.06
N VAL A 449 9.89 15.84 2.74
CA VAL A 449 11.16 15.22 2.34
C VAL A 449 10.92 14.43 1.06
N LEU A 450 11.66 14.75 0.01
CA LEU A 450 11.72 13.92 -1.20
C LEU A 450 12.83 12.89 -1.06
N LEU A 451 12.57 11.70 -1.62
CA LEU A 451 13.48 10.58 -1.72
C LEU A 451 13.70 10.25 -3.20
N HIS A 452 14.95 9.96 -3.53
CA HIS A 452 15.31 9.48 -4.86
C HIS A 452 16.34 8.35 -4.77
N TYR A 453 16.16 7.39 -5.67
CA TYR A 453 17.15 6.36 -5.98
C TYR A 453 17.17 6.15 -7.50
N GLY A 454 18.29 6.35 -8.14
CA GLY A 454 18.44 6.21 -9.58
C GLY A 454 19.78 6.68 -10.10
N GLU A 455 19.91 6.69 -11.42
CA GLU A 455 21.15 7.11 -12.09
C GLU A 455 21.28 8.63 -12.23
N GLU A 456 20.17 9.38 -12.13
CA GLU A 456 20.16 10.81 -12.30
C GLU A 456 20.75 11.50 -11.08
N ARG A 457 21.62 12.51 -11.32
CA ARG A 457 22.15 13.39 -10.26
C ARG A 457 21.14 14.48 -9.91
N VAL A 458 20.06 14.08 -9.26
CA VAL A 458 18.93 14.98 -8.93
C VAL A 458 19.33 16.09 -7.95
N THR A 459 20.34 15.85 -7.10
CA THR A 459 20.87 16.83 -6.15
C THR A 459 21.51 18.04 -6.85
N ALA A 460 22.10 17.82 -8.04
CA ALA A 460 22.65 18.90 -8.89
C ALA A 460 21.55 19.66 -9.65
N ASN A 461 20.35 19.06 -9.83
CA ASN A 461 19.21 19.67 -10.51
C ASN A 461 17.93 19.58 -9.67
N GLN A 462 17.92 20.24 -8.51
CA GLN A 462 16.82 20.19 -7.57
C GLN A 462 15.49 20.69 -8.16
N ALA A 463 15.52 21.68 -9.06
CA ALA A 463 14.30 22.17 -9.73
C ALA A 463 13.73 21.12 -10.69
N GLY A 464 14.59 20.42 -11.44
CA GLY A 464 14.20 19.29 -12.27
C GLY A 464 13.59 18.16 -11.44
N TRP A 465 14.25 17.78 -10.33
CA TRP A 465 13.75 16.78 -9.39
C TRP A 465 12.34 17.12 -8.87
N PHE A 466 12.20 18.35 -8.35
CA PHE A 466 10.91 18.83 -7.83
C PHE A 466 9.81 18.79 -8.90
N THR A 467 10.11 19.28 -10.12
CA THR A 467 9.14 19.29 -11.22
C THR A 467 8.77 17.89 -11.68
N PHE A 468 9.75 17.00 -11.80
CA PHE A 468 9.52 15.62 -12.22
C PHE A 468 8.69 14.86 -11.18
N TYR A 469 9.01 14.98 -9.89
CA TYR A 469 8.21 14.35 -8.83
C TYR A 469 6.78 14.91 -8.81
N ASN A 470 6.62 16.24 -8.89
CA ASN A 470 5.30 16.87 -8.84
C ASN A 470 4.48 16.65 -10.13
N GLY A 471 5.10 16.24 -11.24
CA GLY A 471 4.39 15.73 -12.41
C GLY A 471 3.43 14.58 -12.09
N ARG A 472 3.65 13.85 -10.96
CA ARG A 472 2.73 12.87 -10.39
C ARG A 472 1.36 13.48 -10.02
N GLN A 473 1.29 14.75 -9.64
CA GLN A 473 0.03 15.43 -9.27
C GLN A 473 -1.04 15.37 -10.36
N THR A 474 -0.67 15.09 -11.60
CA THR A 474 -1.63 14.82 -12.67
C THR A 474 -2.45 13.55 -12.42
N ILE A 475 -1.98 12.61 -11.55
CA ILE A 475 -2.79 11.46 -11.09
C ILE A 475 -3.96 11.95 -10.22
N GLU A 476 -3.68 12.88 -9.30
CA GLU A 476 -4.70 13.47 -8.43
C GLU A 476 -5.75 14.24 -9.24
N ALA A 477 -5.31 14.96 -10.28
CA ALA A 477 -6.22 15.61 -11.22
C ALA A 477 -7.08 14.60 -11.97
N GLY A 478 -6.50 13.53 -12.51
CA GLY A 478 -7.24 12.45 -13.19
C GLY A 478 -8.17 11.69 -12.25
N VAL A 479 -7.76 11.43 -11.00
CA VAL A 479 -8.63 10.83 -9.97
C VAL A 479 -9.79 11.76 -9.62
N LYS A 480 -9.53 13.06 -9.47
CA LYS A 480 -10.58 14.06 -9.21
C LYS A 480 -11.54 14.17 -10.38
N GLU A 481 -11.02 14.18 -11.58
CA GLU A 481 -11.82 14.16 -12.81
C GLU A 481 -12.66 12.88 -12.89
N GLY A 482 -12.05 11.71 -12.66
CA GLY A 482 -12.75 10.44 -12.57
C GLY A 482 -13.83 10.44 -11.46
N LYS A 483 -13.54 10.97 -10.28
CA LYS A 483 -14.55 11.11 -9.20
C LYS A 483 -15.69 12.05 -9.61
N ASN A 484 -15.44 13.09 -10.37
CA ASN A 484 -16.46 14.02 -10.82
C ASN A 484 -17.30 13.46 -11.97
N VAL A 485 -16.74 12.58 -12.79
CA VAL A 485 -17.41 11.94 -13.92
C VAL A 485 -18.11 10.65 -13.50
N PHE A 486 -17.55 9.92 -12.53
CA PHE A 486 -17.99 8.57 -12.13
C PHE A 486 -18.52 8.52 -10.68
N GLN A 487 -19.10 9.59 -10.19
CA GLN A 487 -19.67 9.68 -8.83
C GLN A 487 -20.74 8.65 -8.52
#